data_eea64deaa8349cba3d10bfe9d7489451
#
_entry.id   eea64deaa8349cba3d10bfe9d7489451
#
_cell.length_a   1.000
_cell.length_b   1.000
_cell.length_c   1.000
_cell.angle_alpha   90.00
_cell.angle_beta   90.00
_cell.angle_gamma   90.00
#
_symmetry.space_group_name_H-M   'P 1'
#
loop_
_entity.id
_entity.type
_entity.pdbx_description
1 polymer ?
#
loop_
_entity_poly.entity_id
_entity_poly.type
_entity_poly.pdbx_seq_one_letter_code
_entity_poly.pdbx_strand_id
1 'polypeptide(L)'
;MKIEVKGHSGCQIDVVREGKDLFVYKSSRDPKYLKRLVLQAEKQKDASLPRMQHIRVPEVHSIERTPEYVSVKMDYVYSRNFVEYFEQAGFEQVEYLIEALKNYIAYEVDNSLMQEVELSLIADKFADVKEKTLGNPHLKGDKEIESILEESEKVFAAMKKIEIPVGTCHGDLTFSNILFNGNNYFLIDFLDSFIESPLMDIVKLRQDTAWHWSPLMYVNDYDAIRMKIAFGRIDRELHRHFSETYSWYREYYHPFQLMNFLRILQYAHEPKVIDYLKQSLKEQLKNI
;
A
#
# COMPACT_ATOMS: atom_id res chain seq x y z
N MET A 1 2.32 -8.86 -30.13
CA MET A 1 3.05 -7.63 -29.79
C MET A 1 3.36 -7.76 -28.31
N LYS A 2 4.61 -7.66 -27.92
CA LYS A 2 5.05 -7.73 -26.53
C LYS A 2 5.47 -6.31 -26.13
N ILE A 3 4.90 -5.77 -25.05
CA ILE A 3 5.29 -4.48 -24.49
C ILE A 3 5.88 -4.79 -23.13
N GLU A 4 7.14 -4.49 -22.94
CA GLU A 4 7.83 -4.67 -21.67
C GLU A 4 7.59 -3.44 -20.78
N VAL A 5 7.09 -3.67 -19.57
CA VAL A 5 6.87 -2.64 -18.56
C VAL A 5 7.77 -2.95 -17.38
N LYS A 6 8.57 -1.97 -16.94
CA LYS A 6 9.39 -2.13 -15.72
C LYS A 6 8.51 -1.94 -14.49
N GLY A 7 8.31 -3.01 -13.71
CA GLY A 7 7.69 -2.94 -12.40
C GLY A 7 8.69 -2.58 -11.30
N HIS A 8 8.23 -1.94 -10.23
CA HIS A 8 9.08 -1.60 -9.07
C HIS A 8 9.50 -2.83 -8.24
N SER A 9 8.86 -3.97 -8.44
CA SER A 9 9.09 -5.23 -7.70
C SER A 9 10.26 -6.07 -8.20
N GLY A 10 11.01 -5.63 -9.22
CA GLY A 10 12.04 -6.43 -9.87
C GLY A 10 11.50 -7.57 -10.75
N CYS A 11 10.17 -7.72 -10.87
CA CYS A 11 9.53 -8.63 -11.79
C CYS A 11 9.57 -8.10 -13.22
N GLN A 12 9.68 -9.00 -14.17
CA GLN A 12 9.41 -8.69 -15.56
C GLN A 12 7.90 -8.66 -15.79
N ILE A 13 7.41 -7.62 -16.47
CA ILE A 13 6.01 -7.46 -16.82
C ILE A 13 5.92 -7.38 -18.34
N ASP A 14 5.17 -8.29 -18.94
CA ASP A 14 4.93 -8.35 -20.38
C ASP A 14 3.43 -8.22 -20.65
N VAL A 15 3.06 -7.40 -21.65
CA VAL A 15 1.71 -7.39 -22.21
C VAL A 15 1.70 -8.18 -23.49
N VAL A 16 0.89 -9.24 -23.54
CA VAL A 16 0.82 -10.19 -24.64
C VAL A 16 -0.57 -10.22 -25.24
N ARG A 17 -0.67 -10.17 -26.57
CA ARG A 17 -1.93 -10.37 -27.29
C ARG A 17 -2.12 -11.84 -27.60
N GLU A 18 -3.23 -12.42 -27.17
CA GLU A 18 -3.66 -13.76 -27.50
C GLU A 18 -5.04 -13.70 -28.16
N GLY A 19 -5.09 -13.94 -29.46
CA GLY A 19 -6.29 -13.76 -30.25
C GLY A 19 -6.76 -12.29 -30.27
N LYS A 20 -7.93 -12.01 -29.70
CA LYS A 20 -8.49 -10.65 -29.57
C LYS A 20 -8.18 -9.98 -28.24
N ASP A 21 -7.73 -10.75 -27.25
CA ASP A 21 -7.58 -10.32 -25.87
C ASP A 21 -6.12 -9.96 -25.55
N LEU A 22 -5.94 -9.10 -24.55
CA LEU A 22 -4.63 -8.75 -24.01
C LEU A 22 -4.52 -9.30 -22.60
N PHE A 23 -3.35 -9.81 -22.27
CA PHE A 23 -3.01 -10.34 -20.96
C PHE A 23 -1.72 -9.73 -20.45
N VAL A 24 -1.62 -9.63 -19.12
CA VAL A 24 -0.37 -9.29 -18.42
C VAL A 24 0.28 -10.58 -17.94
N TYR A 25 1.57 -10.72 -18.23
CA TYR A 25 2.42 -11.75 -17.65
C TYR A 25 3.40 -11.08 -16.69
N LYS A 26 3.25 -11.36 -15.40
CA LYS A 26 4.19 -10.94 -14.36
C LYS A 26 5.06 -12.13 -13.99
N SER A 27 6.38 -12.02 -14.17
CA SER A 27 7.27 -13.15 -13.98
C SER A 27 8.55 -12.80 -13.24
N SER A 28 9.14 -13.79 -12.58
CA SER A 28 10.43 -13.66 -11.90
C SER A 28 11.26 -14.93 -12.00
N ARG A 29 12.59 -14.74 -12.00
CA ARG A 29 13.62 -15.80 -11.86
C ARG A 29 14.46 -15.61 -10.60
N ASP A 30 14.18 -14.57 -9.80
CA ASP A 30 14.88 -14.34 -8.53
C ASP A 30 14.42 -15.38 -7.49
N PRO A 31 15.28 -16.31 -7.03
CA PRO A 31 14.91 -17.34 -6.05
C PRO A 31 14.32 -16.77 -4.76
N LYS A 32 14.73 -15.56 -4.37
CA LYS A 32 14.23 -14.89 -3.17
C LYS A 32 12.79 -14.36 -3.35
N TYR A 33 12.35 -14.19 -4.59
CA TYR A 33 11.05 -13.60 -4.90
C TYR A 33 10.02 -14.63 -5.40
N LEU A 34 10.44 -15.84 -5.85
CA LEU A 34 9.52 -16.82 -6.43
C LEU A 34 8.34 -17.17 -5.52
N LYS A 35 8.63 -17.54 -4.26
CA LYS A 35 7.60 -17.88 -3.28
C LYS A 35 6.65 -16.71 -3.03
N ARG A 36 7.18 -15.50 -2.92
CA ARG A 36 6.41 -14.29 -2.69
C ARG A 36 5.47 -14.01 -3.86
N LEU A 37 5.95 -14.13 -5.11
CA LEU A 37 5.12 -13.89 -6.30
C LEU A 37 3.94 -14.87 -6.38
N VAL A 38 4.14 -16.14 -5.99
CA VAL A 38 3.05 -17.13 -5.92
C VAL A 38 2.01 -16.70 -4.88
N LEU A 39 2.43 -16.37 -3.65
CA LEU A 39 1.49 -15.95 -2.59
C LEU A 39 0.70 -14.70 -2.97
N GLN A 40 1.35 -13.73 -3.60
CA GLN A 40 0.70 -12.52 -4.10
C GLN A 40 -0.35 -12.83 -5.17
N ALA A 41 -0.02 -13.72 -6.11
CA ALA A 41 -0.93 -14.12 -7.17
C ALA A 41 -2.13 -14.93 -6.65
N GLU A 42 -1.90 -15.82 -5.67
CA GLU A 42 -2.97 -16.57 -4.99
C GLU A 42 -3.90 -15.61 -4.24
N LYS A 43 -3.35 -14.66 -3.46
CA LYS A 43 -4.12 -13.61 -2.77
C LYS A 43 -4.95 -12.76 -3.74
N GLN A 44 -4.36 -12.33 -4.87
CA GLN A 44 -5.09 -11.60 -5.91
C GLN A 44 -6.19 -12.45 -6.53
N LYS A 45 -5.95 -13.73 -6.79
CA LYS A 45 -6.94 -14.66 -7.34
C LYS A 45 -8.15 -14.80 -6.41
N ASP A 46 -7.93 -14.95 -5.12
CA ASP A 46 -9.01 -15.06 -4.14
C ASP A 46 -9.78 -13.74 -4.04
N ALA A 47 -9.10 -12.60 -4.08
CA ALA A 47 -9.70 -11.26 -4.06
C ALA A 47 -10.52 -10.93 -5.33
N SER A 48 -10.33 -11.64 -6.45
CA SER A 48 -11.10 -11.43 -7.68
C SER A 48 -12.49 -12.04 -7.66
N LEU A 49 -12.78 -12.94 -6.73
CA LEU A 49 -14.06 -13.69 -6.66
C LEU A 49 -15.24 -12.83 -6.20
N PRO A 50 -15.14 -11.97 -5.18
CA PRO A 50 -16.22 -11.11 -4.75
C PRO A 50 -16.54 -10.03 -5.78
N ARG A 51 -17.84 -9.78 -6.00
CA ARG A 51 -18.29 -8.66 -6.85
C ARG A 51 -18.65 -7.46 -5.98
N MET A 52 -17.83 -6.42 -6.07
CA MET A 52 -18.07 -5.15 -5.39
C MET A 52 -18.45 -4.06 -6.40
N GLN A 53 -19.20 -3.06 -5.93
CA GLN A 53 -19.51 -1.90 -6.75
C GLN A 53 -18.24 -1.06 -6.93
N HIS A 54 -17.88 -0.77 -8.18
CA HIS A 54 -16.72 0.04 -8.59
C HIS A 54 -15.33 -0.54 -8.28
N ILE A 55 -15.18 -1.46 -7.33
CA ILE A 55 -13.92 -2.15 -7.09
C ILE A 55 -13.87 -3.43 -7.92
N ARG A 56 -12.72 -3.64 -8.56
CA ARG A 56 -12.42 -4.82 -9.40
C ARG A 56 -11.02 -5.31 -9.07
N VAL A 57 -10.77 -6.55 -9.40
CA VAL A 57 -9.44 -7.16 -9.35
C VAL A 57 -9.24 -7.88 -10.68
N PRO A 58 -8.12 -7.66 -11.41
CA PRO A 58 -7.84 -8.39 -12.63
C PRO A 58 -7.81 -9.89 -12.34
N GLU A 59 -8.53 -10.68 -13.14
CA GLU A 59 -8.61 -12.13 -12.97
C GLU A 59 -7.23 -12.77 -13.22
N VAL A 60 -6.81 -13.64 -12.31
CA VAL A 60 -5.59 -14.45 -12.46
C VAL A 60 -5.97 -15.78 -13.13
N HIS A 61 -5.59 -15.93 -14.40
CA HIS A 61 -5.92 -17.10 -15.22
C HIS A 61 -5.03 -18.30 -14.92
N SER A 62 -3.72 -18.07 -14.75
CA SER A 62 -2.78 -19.15 -14.44
C SER A 62 -1.59 -18.65 -13.61
N ILE A 63 -1.06 -19.56 -12.78
CA ILE A 63 0.18 -19.42 -12.05
C ILE A 63 1.08 -20.61 -12.45
N GLU A 64 2.05 -20.35 -13.31
CA GLU A 64 3.04 -21.33 -13.71
C GLU A 64 4.25 -21.24 -12.78
N ARG A 65 4.69 -22.38 -12.24
CA ARG A 65 5.81 -22.42 -11.30
C ARG A 65 6.74 -23.59 -11.60
N THR A 66 8.02 -23.28 -11.59
CA THR A 66 9.12 -24.24 -11.55
C THR A 66 10.06 -23.88 -10.42
N PRO A 67 11.07 -24.70 -10.08
CA PRO A 67 12.06 -24.33 -9.06
C PRO A 67 12.82 -23.03 -9.35
N GLU A 68 12.91 -22.60 -10.61
CA GLU A 68 13.73 -21.47 -11.06
C GLU A 68 12.90 -20.31 -11.67
N TYR A 69 11.58 -20.45 -11.75
CA TYR A 69 10.74 -19.50 -12.48
C TYR A 69 9.31 -19.54 -12.00
N VAL A 70 8.70 -18.35 -11.89
CA VAL A 70 7.25 -18.18 -11.69
C VAL A 70 6.75 -17.19 -12.73
N SER A 71 5.59 -17.49 -13.33
CA SER A 71 4.85 -16.60 -14.21
C SER A 71 3.37 -16.61 -13.84
N VAL A 72 2.81 -15.42 -13.75
CA VAL A 72 1.40 -15.15 -13.43
C VAL A 72 0.76 -14.50 -14.64
N LYS A 73 -0.25 -15.17 -15.23
CA LYS A 73 -1.07 -14.60 -16.30
C LYS A 73 -2.33 -14.00 -15.71
N MET A 74 -2.62 -12.74 -16.02
CA MET A 74 -3.82 -12.03 -15.58
C MET A 74 -4.39 -11.13 -16.66
N ASP A 75 -5.62 -10.64 -16.44
CA ASP A 75 -6.27 -9.70 -17.35
C ASP A 75 -5.42 -8.43 -17.54
N TYR A 76 -5.42 -7.94 -18.77
CA TYR A 76 -4.93 -6.59 -19.05
C TYR A 76 -6.07 -5.59 -18.88
N VAL A 77 -5.83 -4.57 -18.06
CA VAL A 77 -6.80 -3.50 -17.81
C VAL A 77 -6.40 -2.25 -18.60
N TYR A 78 -7.25 -1.81 -19.51
CA TYR A 78 -7.13 -0.48 -20.12
C TYR A 78 -7.43 0.58 -19.06
N SER A 79 -6.41 1.31 -18.64
CA SER A 79 -6.51 2.19 -17.47
C SER A 79 -5.61 3.40 -17.58
N ARG A 80 -5.88 4.37 -16.71
CA ARG A 80 -5.00 5.48 -16.38
C ARG A 80 -4.32 5.19 -15.04
N ASN A 81 -3.13 5.75 -14.84
CA ASN A 81 -2.53 5.81 -13.52
C ASN A 81 -3.24 6.88 -12.66
N PHE A 82 -2.90 6.96 -11.36
CA PHE A 82 -3.54 7.89 -10.43
C PHE A 82 -3.30 9.37 -10.82
N VAL A 83 -2.15 9.72 -11.38
CA VAL A 83 -1.87 11.10 -11.79
C VAL A 83 -2.78 11.51 -12.94
N GLU A 84 -2.80 10.70 -14.02
CA GLU A 84 -3.67 10.94 -15.18
C GLU A 84 -5.15 11.00 -14.82
N TYR A 85 -5.55 10.18 -13.83
CA TYR A 85 -6.92 10.19 -13.33
C TYR A 85 -7.24 11.48 -12.59
N PHE A 86 -6.45 11.87 -11.58
CA PHE A 86 -6.73 13.04 -10.75
C PHE A 86 -6.55 14.38 -11.51
N GLU A 87 -5.72 14.43 -12.53
CA GLU A 87 -5.62 15.59 -13.42
C GLU A 87 -6.92 15.87 -14.19
N GLN A 88 -7.75 14.85 -14.40
CA GLN A 88 -8.98 14.96 -15.17
C GLN A 88 -10.25 14.74 -14.35
N ALA A 89 -10.14 14.09 -13.19
CA ALA A 89 -11.29 13.76 -12.36
C ALA A 89 -12.04 15.00 -11.91
N GLY A 90 -13.35 15.02 -12.14
CA GLY A 90 -14.27 15.99 -11.56
C GLY A 90 -14.62 15.64 -10.12
N PHE A 91 -15.37 16.54 -9.47
CA PHE A 91 -15.81 16.34 -8.09
C PHE A 91 -16.59 15.02 -7.89
N GLU A 92 -17.53 14.73 -8.76
CA GLU A 92 -18.34 13.50 -8.67
C GLU A 92 -17.49 12.23 -8.76
N GLN A 93 -16.47 12.22 -9.61
CA GLN A 93 -15.57 11.06 -9.75
C GLN A 93 -14.74 10.83 -8.47
N VAL A 94 -14.34 11.91 -7.80
CA VAL A 94 -13.66 11.82 -6.50
C VAL A 94 -14.62 11.27 -5.44
N GLU A 95 -15.88 11.69 -5.41
CA GLU A 95 -16.89 11.14 -4.49
C GLU A 95 -17.16 9.64 -4.75
N TYR A 96 -17.27 9.21 -6.01
CA TYR A 96 -17.39 7.79 -6.34
C TYR A 96 -16.19 6.97 -5.85
N LEU A 97 -14.98 7.51 -6.00
CA LEU A 97 -13.78 6.86 -5.47
C LEU A 97 -13.82 6.74 -3.94
N ILE A 98 -14.19 7.81 -3.25
CA ILE A 98 -14.31 7.80 -1.78
C ILE A 98 -15.28 6.71 -1.32
N GLU A 99 -16.47 6.65 -1.92
CA GLU A 99 -17.46 5.64 -1.57
C GLU A 99 -16.98 4.21 -1.92
N ALA A 100 -16.31 4.03 -3.05
CA ALA A 100 -15.73 2.75 -3.42
C ALA A 100 -14.68 2.28 -2.40
N LEU A 101 -13.80 3.17 -1.95
CA LEU A 101 -12.77 2.86 -0.94
C LEU A 101 -13.38 2.56 0.44
N LYS A 102 -14.39 3.32 0.86
CA LYS A 102 -15.13 3.03 2.11
C LYS A 102 -15.77 1.64 2.07
N ASN A 103 -16.46 1.31 0.97
CA ASN A 103 -17.11 0.01 0.80
C ASN A 103 -16.09 -1.13 0.73
N TYR A 104 -14.92 -0.89 0.13
CA TYR A 104 -13.85 -1.89 0.09
C TYR A 104 -13.30 -2.19 1.49
N ILE A 105 -12.97 -1.15 2.25
CA ILE A 105 -12.51 -1.33 3.65
C ILE A 105 -13.60 -1.98 4.51
N ALA A 106 -14.87 -1.61 4.35
CA ALA A 106 -15.97 -2.27 5.06
C ALA A 106 -16.04 -3.76 4.72
N TYR A 107 -15.89 -4.13 3.43
CA TYR A 107 -15.81 -5.53 3.01
C TYR A 107 -14.64 -6.27 3.67
N GLU A 108 -13.46 -5.66 3.75
CA GLU A 108 -12.31 -6.27 4.43
C GLU A 108 -12.59 -6.48 5.93
N VAL A 109 -13.19 -5.49 6.59
CA VAL A 109 -13.56 -5.59 8.02
C VAL A 109 -14.58 -6.70 8.24
N ASP A 110 -15.62 -6.78 7.40
CA ASP A 110 -16.67 -7.81 7.49
C ASP A 110 -16.13 -9.24 7.27
N ASN A 111 -15.01 -9.37 6.54
CA ASN A 111 -14.33 -10.64 6.29
C ASN A 111 -13.08 -10.85 7.18
N SER A 112 -12.98 -10.10 8.26
CA SER A 112 -11.92 -10.22 9.27
C SER A 112 -12.51 -10.50 10.65
N LEU A 113 -11.70 -11.03 11.55
CA LEU A 113 -12.08 -11.27 12.93
C LEU A 113 -11.33 -10.32 13.87
N MET A 114 -12.03 -9.74 14.85
CA MET A 114 -11.38 -8.99 15.91
C MET A 114 -10.46 -9.93 16.70
N GLN A 115 -9.18 -9.62 16.74
CA GLN A 115 -8.16 -10.43 17.40
C GLN A 115 -7.20 -9.55 18.20
N GLU A 116 -6.73 -10.07 19.31
CA GLU A 116 -5.61 -9.51 20.03
C GLU A 116 -4.31 -9.91 19.33
N VAL A 117 -3.53 -8.90 18.95
CA VAL A 117 -2.22 -9.06 18.31
C VAL A 117 -1.14 -9.06 19.38
N GLU A 118 -0.26 -10.05 19.32
CA GLU A 118 0.88 -10.16 20.23
C GLU A 118 1.79 -8.94 20.13
N LEU A 119 2.06 -8.29 21.25
CA LEU A 119 2.94 -7.10 21.30
C LEU A 119 4.36 -7.42 20.84
N SER A 120 4.81 -8.66 21.04
CA SER A 120 6.11 -9.16 20.53
C SER A 120 6.24 -8.99 19.01
N LEU A 121 5.14 -9.20 18.26
CA LEU A 121 5.16 -9.03 16.80
C LEU A 121 5.48 -7.58 16.39
N ILE A 122 4.98 -6.59 17.13
CA ILE A 122 5.28 -5.18 16.89
C ILE A 122 6.70 -4.85 17.33
N ALA A 123 7.13 -5.36 18.50
CA ALA A 123 8.49 -5.14 19.01
C ALA A 123 9.54 -5.75 18.08
N ASP A 124 9.34 -6.99 17.63
CA ASP A 124 10.23 -7.68 16.71
C ASP A 124 10.29 -6.97 15.35
N LYS A 125 9.11 -6.51 14.87
CA LYS A 125 9.06 -5.73 13.61
C LYS A 125 9.77 -4.41 13.73
N PHE A 126 9.63 -3.70 14.84
CA PHE A 126 10.35 -2.46 15.08
C PHE A 126 11.86 -2.70 15.19
N ALA A 127 12.30 -3.74 15.91
CA ALA A 127 13.72 -4.11 16.04
C ALA A 127 14.35 -4.39 14.67
N ASP A 128 13.68 -5.20 13.81
CA ASP A 128 14.13 -5.47 12.44
C ASP A 128 14.26 -4.18 11.61
N VAL A 129 13.27 -3.28 11.70
CA VAL A 129 13.29 -1.99 10.98
C VAL A 129 14.39 -1.07 11.51
N LYS A 130 14.57 -0.99 12.83
CA LYS A 130 15.62 -0.20 13.49
C LYS A 130 17.01 -0.68 13.07
N GLU A 131 17.27 -1.98 13.11
CA GLU A 131 18.52 -2.58 12.67
C GLU A 131 18.83 -2.23 11.21
N LYS A 132 17.87 -2.45 10.30
CA LYS A 132 18.03 -2.15 8.87
C LYS A 132 18.21 -0.67 8.58
N THR A 133 17.52 0.21 9.32
CA THR A 133 17.66 1.66 9.18
C THR A 133 19.07 2.12 9.60
N LEU A 134 19.54 1.66 10.74
CA LEU A 134 20.89 1.98 11.22
C LEU A 134 22.00 1.35 10.35
N GLY A 135 21.72 0.21 9.71
CA GLY A 135 22.58 -0.45 8.74
C GLY A 135 22.61 0.20 7.35
N ASN A 136 21.67 1.10 7.04
CA ASN A 136 21.60 1.77 5.74
C ASN A 136 22.77 2.80 5.62
N PRO A 137 23.66 2.66 4.61
CA PRO A 137 24.80 3.56 4.45
C PRO A 137 24.42 5.05 4.29
N HIS A 138 23.25 5.33 3.71
CA HIS A 138 22.77 6.69 3.47
C HIS A 138 22.20 7.37 4.74
N LEU A 139 21.92 6.60 5.80
CA LEU A 139 21.32 7.06 7.06
C LEU A 139 22.29 6.96 8.24
N LYS A 140 23.44 6.33 8.03
CA LYS A 140 24.41 6.03 9.08
C LYS A 140 24.96 7.30 9.74
N GLY A 141 24.83 7.38 11.07
CA GLY A 141 25.34 8.50 11.88
C GLY A 141 24.46 9.76 11.82
N ASP A 142 23.27 9.69 11.23
CA ASP A 142 22.30 10.77 11.23
C ASP A 142 21.60 10.85 12.59
N LYS A 143 21.99 11.86 13.40
CA LYS A 143 21.48 12.07 14.75
C LYS A 143 19.98 12.30 14.83
N GLU A 144 19.42 12.86 13.79
CA GLU A 144 17.97 13.10 13.70
C GLU A 144 17.21 11.79 13.53
N ILE A 145 17.71 10.87 12.70
CA ILE A 145 17.16 9.53 12.54
C ILE A 145 17.33 8.71 13.81
N GLU A 146 18.49 8.78 14.48
CA GLU A 146 18.69 8.13 15.76
C GLU A 146 17.63 8.58 16.79
N SER A 147 17.39 9.91 16.90
CA SER A 147 16.35 10.46 17.79
C SER A 147 14.94 9.99 17.42
N ILE A 148 14.59 9.99 16.12
CA ILE A 148 13.30 9.50 15.65
C ILE A 148 13.08 8.03 16.06
N LEU A 149 14.11 7.19 15.91
CA LEU A 149 14.04 5.78 16.30
C LEU A 149 13.88 5.60 17.81
N GLU A 150 14.60 6.39 18.63
CA GLU A 150 14.48 6.36 20.09
C GLU A 150 13.07 6.80 20.57
N GLU A 151 12.51 7.84 19.97
CA GLU A 151 11.17 8.30 20.29
C GLU A 151 10.11 7.27 19.84
N SER A 152 10.27 6.69 18.66
CA SER A 152 9.39 5.63 18.15
C SER A 152 9.42 4.38 19.04
N GLU A 153 10.58 4.00 19.56
CA GLU A 153 10.71 2.88 20.49
C GLU A 153 9.86 3.07 21.75
N LYS A 154 9.81 4.30 22.29
CA LYS A 154 8.98 4.64 23.45
C LYS A 154 7.49 4.48 23.13
N VAL A 155 7.08 4.88 21.91
CA VAL A 155 5.69 4.73 21.45
C VAL A 155 5.29 3.25 21.45
N PHE A 156 6.09 2.38 20.80
CA PHE A 156 5.76 0.96 20.71
C PHE A 156 5.86 0.24 22.07
N ALA A 157 6.83 0.61 22.91
CA ALA A 157 6.98 0.07 24.27
C ALA A 157 5.82 0.47 25.22
N ALA A 158 5.15 1.59 24.95
CA ALA A 158 4.01 2.05 25.74
C ALA A 158 2.70 1.33 25.41
N MET A 159 2.63 0.61 24.28
CA MET A 159 1.44 -0.14 23.89
C MET A 159 1.21 -1.31 24.86
N LYS A 160 -0.03 -1.44 25.37
CA LYS A 160 -0.37 -2.49 26.34
C LYS A 160 -1.22 -3.61 25.75
N LYS A 161 -1.99 -3.28 24.74
CA LYS A 161 -2.88 -4.20 24.04
C LYS A 161 -3.07 -3.70 22.62
N ILE A 162 -3.23 -4.60 21.68
CA ILE A 162 -3.61 -4.27 20.30
C ILE A 162 -4.75 -5.22 19.93
N GLU A 163 -5.95 -4.68 19.71
CA GLU A 163 -7.12 -5.44 19.31
C GLU A 163 -7.67 -4.83 18.01
N ILE A 164 -7.48 -5.52 16.90
CA ILE A 164 -7.80 -5.05 15.55
C ILE A 164 -8.44 -6.18 14.73
N PRO A 165 -9.18 -5.86 13.65
CA PRO A 165 -9.62 -6.88 12.70
C PRO A 165 -8.40 -7.49 12.00
N VAL A 166 -8.30 -8.82 12.02
CA VAL A 166 -7.25 -9.61 11.35
C VAL A 166 -7.91 -10.56 10.37
N GLY A 167 -7.49 -10.53 9.10
CA GLY A 167 -8.07 -11.34 8.07
C GLY A 167 -7.82 -10.78 6.67
N THR A 168 -8.87 -10.46 5.93
CA THR A 168 -8.77 -9.99 4.56
C THR A 168 -8.17 -8.58 4.48
N CYS A 169 -7.17 -8.38 3.63
CA CYS A 169 -6.64 -7.07 3.25
C CYS A 169 -5.90 -7.14 1.90
N HIS A 170 -5.68 -6.01 1.26
CA HIS A 170 -4.82 -5.89 0.07
C HIS A 170 -3.33 -5.99 0.45
N GLY A 171 -2.95 -5.34 1.55
CA GLY A 171 -1.58 -5.32 2.10
C GLY A 171 -0.69 -4.20 1.57
N ASP A 172 -1.05 -3.54 0.47
CA ASP A 172 -0.35 -2.36 -0.07
C ASP A 172 -1.31 -1.44 -0.86
N LEU A 173 -2.43 -1.06 -0.27
CA LEU A 173 -3.48 -0.29 -0.90
C LEU A 173 -3.08 1.20 -1.05
N THR A 174 -2.15 1.46 -1.95
CA THR A 174 -1.74 2.80 -2.38
C THR A 174 -2.37 3.16 -3.72
N PHE A 175 -2.43 4.44 -4.07
CA PHE A 175 -2.96 4.84 -5.38
C PHE A 175 -2.10 4.37 -6.56
N SER A 176 -0.82 4.10 -6.35
CA SER A 176 0.04 3.47 -7.36
C SER A 176 -0.38 2.04 -7.71
N ASN A 177 -1.11 1.38 -6.81
CA ASN A 177 -1.61 0.01 -6.98
C ASN A 177 -3.10 -0.02 -7.37
N ILE A 178 -3.65 1.11 -7.81
CA ILE A 178 -5.01 1.22 -8.36
C ILE A 178 -4.94 1.64 -9.81
N LEU A 179 -5.54 0.86 -10.70
CA LEU A 179 -5.73 1.21 -12.11
C LEU A 179 -7.12 1.80 -12.31
N PHE A 180 -7.19 2.99 -12.91
CA PHE A 180 -8.42 3.76 -13.06
C PHE A 180 -9.01 3.59 -14.46
N ASN A 181 -10.23 3.03 -14.54
CA ASN A 181 -10.98 2.90 -15.79
C ASN A 181 -12.41 3.46 -15.60
N GLY A 182 -12.60 4.73 -15.92
CA GLY A 182 -13.87 5.44 -15.61
C GLY A 182 -14.14 5.41 -14.11
N ASN A 183 -15.28 4.85 -13.72
CA ASN A 183 -15.69 4.65 -12.32
C ASN A 183 -15.39 3.22 -11.82
N ASN A 184 -14.53 2.47 -12.50
CA ASN A 184 -14.03 1.19 -12.02
C ASN A 184 -12.57 1.32 -11.61
N TYR A 185 -12.26 0.85 -10.41
CA TYR A 185 -10.97 0.92 -9.77
C TYR A 185 -10.44 -0.50 -9.62
N PHE A 186 -9.39 -0.83 -10.38
CA PHE A 186 -8.82 -2.17 -10.39
C PHE A 186 -7.63 -2.22 -9.44
N LEU A 187 -7.73 -3.04 -8.40
CA LEU A 187 -6.68 -3.26 -7.42
C LEU A 187 -5.69 -4.29 -7.97
N ILE A 188 -4.41 -3.96 -7.89
CA ILE A 188 -3.30 -4.81 -8.36
C ILE A 188 -2.21 -4.87 -7.30
N ASP A 189 -1.28 -5.82 -7.44
CA ASP A 189 -0.09 -5.93 -6.59
C ASP A 189 -0.43 -6.18 -5.10
N PHE A 190 -1.31 -7.16 -4.86
CA PHE A 190 -1.60 -7.66 -3.53
C PHE A 190 -0.32 -8.13 -2.82
N LEU A 191 -0.14 -7.73 -1.57
CA LEU A 191 1.02 -8.12 -0.77
C LEU A 191 0.61 -8.80 0.53
N ASP A 192 1.48 -9.70 1.00
CA ASP A 192 1.47 -10.14 2.38
C ASP A 192 1.97 -9.01 3.29
N SER A 193 1.23 -8.74 4.34
CA SER A 193 1.58 -7.76 5.36
C SER A 193 2.14 -8.47 6.62
N PHE A 194 2.86 -7.77 7.46
CA PHE A 194 3.31 -8.35 8.73
C PHE A 194 2.15 -8.61 9.71
N ILE A 195 1.02 -7.94 9.48
CA ILE A 195 -0.29 -8.26 10.05
C ILE A 195 -1.28 -8.13 8.89
N GLU A 196 -2.01 -9.20 8.60
CA GLU A 196 -3.10 -9.17 7.64
C GLU A 196 -4.31 -8.48 8.27
N SER A 197 -4.48 -7.18 7.99
CA SER A 197 -5.52 -6.36 8.63
C SER A 197 -5.97 -5.22 7.73
N PRO A 198 -7.28 -4.90 7.71
CA PRO A 198 -7.81 -3.70 7.09
C PRO A 198 -7.14 -2.40 7.57
N LEU A 199 -6.65 -2.38 8.83
CA LEU A 199 -5.89 -1.25 9.36
C LEU A 199 -4.65 -0.96 8.51
N MET A 200 -3.97 -2.00 8.00
CA MET A 200 -2.79 -1.82 7.15
C MET A 200 -3.15 -1.16 5.83
N ASP A 201 -4.30 -1.48 5.26
CA ASP A 201 -4.76 -0.86 4.01
C ASP A 201 -5.21 0.58 4.22
N ILE A 202 -5.85 0.90 5.33
CA ILE A 202 -6.14 2.30 5.71
C ILE A 202 -4.84 3.09 5.89
N VAL A 203 -3.83 2.52 6.54
CA VAL A 203 -2.50 3.12 6.69
C VAL A 203 -1.86 3.41 5.34
N LYS A 204 -1.98 2.49 4.38
CA LYS A 204 -1.45 2.62 3.01
C LYS A 204 -2.22 3.66 2.19
N LEU A 205 -3.55 3.67 2.26
CA LEU A 205 -4.36 4.73 1.63
C LEU A 205 -3.96 6.11 2.15
N ARG A 206 -3.83 6.26 3.46
CA ARG A 206 -3.48 7.53 4.08
C ARG A 206 -1.99 7.88 3.93
N GLN A 207 -1.11 6.93 3.63
CA GLN A 207 0.24 7.21 3.13
C GLN A 207 0.21 8.10 1.88
N ASP A 208 -0.80 7.93 1.02
CA ASP A 208 -0.97 8.77 -0.17
C ASP A 208 -1.83 10.00 0.12
N THR A 209 -3.01 9.84 0.69
CA THR A 209 -3.99 10.92 0.81
C THR A 209 -3.59 11.99 1.83
N ALA A 210 -3.02 11.61 2.98
CA ALA A 210 -2.56 12.52 4.02
C ALA A 210 -1.10 12.95 3.80
N TRP A 211 -0.25 12.04 3.32
CA TRP A 211 1.20 12.21 3.29
C TRP A 211 1.79 12.36 1.88
N HIS A 212 1.00 12.22 0.82
CA HIS A 212 1.40 12.45 -0.58
C HIS A 212 2.63 11.62 -1.03
N TRP A 213 2.73 10.35 -0.59
CA TRP A 213 3.88 9.50 -0.88
C TRP A 213 4.00 9.14 -2.37
N SER A 214 2.94 8.59 -2.99
CA SER A 214 2.99 8.21 -4.40
C SER A 214 3.27 9.39 -5.34
N PRO A 215 2.71 10.60 -5.12
CA PRO A 215 3.10 11.80 -5.87
C PRO A 215 4.57 12.19 -5.68
N LEU A 216 5.16 12.00 -4.49
CA LEU A 216 6.58 12.27 -4.25
C LEU A 216 7.49 11.41 -5.13
N MET A 217 7.07 10.15 -5.36
CA MET A 217 7.82 9.17 -6.15
C MET A 217 7.53 9.25 -7.65
N TYR A 218 6.59 10.09 -8.07
CA TYR A 218 6.26 10.28 -9.47
C TYR A 218 7.30 11.16 -10.17
N VAL A 219 7.80 10.71 -11.31
CA VAL A 219 8.96 11.31 -11.98
C VAL A 219 8.62 12.37 -13.03
N ASN A 220 7.38 12.38 -13.54
CA ASN A 220 6.95 13.34 -14.55
C ASN A 220 6.26 14.54 -13.89
N ASP A 221 6.16 15.66 -14.64
CA ASP A 221 5.41 16.82 -14.19
C ASP A 221 3.91 16.50 -14.08
N TYR A 222 3.24 17.09 -13.11
CA TYR A 222 1.79 16.98 -12.89
C TYR A 222 1.25 18.22 -12.16
N ASP A 223 -0.06 18.41 -12.19
CA ASP A 223 -0.74 19.48 -11.45
C ASP A 223 -0.76 19.15 -9.93
N ALA A 224 0.30 19.56 -9.24
CA ALA A 224 0.47 19.33 -7.81
C ALA A 224 -0.61 20.02 -6.97
N ILE A 225 -1.17 21.15 -7.42
CA ILE A 225 -2.22 21.88 -6.69
C ILE A 225 -3.52 21.07 -6.76
N ARG A 226 -3.90 20.64 -7.94
CA ARG A 226 -5.09 19.82 -8.15
C ARG A 226 -5.01 18.49 -7.39
N MET A 227 -3.85 17.84 -7.47
CA MET A 227 -3.58 16.59 -6.72
C MET A 227 -3.75 16.81 -5.22
N LYS A 228 -3.18 17.86 -4.65
CA LYS A 228 -3.30 18.20 -3.24
C LYS A 228 -4.75 18.47 -2.82
N ILE A 229 -5.53 19.14 -3.66
CA ILE A 229 -6.95 19.39 -3.38
C ILE A 229 -7.74 18.07 -3.37
N ALA A 230 -7.55 17.21 -4.37
CA ALA A 230 -8.23 15.93 -4.47
C ALA A 230 -7.87 15.00 -3.30
N PHE A 231 -6.58 14.83 -3.02
CA PHE A 231 -6.10 14.00 -1.91
C PHE A 231 -6.59 14.52 -0.56
N GLY A 232 -6.51 15.84 -0.33
CA GLY A 232 -7.03 16.43 0.91
C GLY A 232 -8.55 16.29 1.07
N ARG A 233 -9.34 16.22 -0.02
CA ARG A 233 -10.76 15.89 0.04
C ARG A 233 -10.96 14.44 0.43
N ILE A 234 -10.26 13.53 -0.24
CA ILE A 234 -10.33 12.09 0.02
C ILE A 234 -9.92 11.80 1.47
N ASP A 235 -8.78 12.33 1.91
CA ASP A 235 -8.27 12.10 3.26
C ASP A 235 -9.25 12.53 4.35
N ARG A 236 -9.81 13.73 4.25
CA ARG A 236 -10.80 14.23 5.23
C ARG A 236 -12.02 13.32 5.33
N GLU A 237 -12.54 12.87 4.20
CA GLU A 237 -13.74 12.03 4.18
C GLU A 237 -13.46 10.60 4.69
N LEU A 238 -12.33 10.01 4.30
CA LEU A 238 -11.92 8.70 4.79
C LEU A 238 -11.59 8.73 6.27
N HIS A 239 -10.79 9.72 6.71
CA HIS A 239 -10.42 9.85 8.12
C HIS A 239 -11.66 10.05 9.02
N ARG A 240 -12.58 10.94 8.62
CA ARG A 240 -13.83 11.16 9.34
C ARG A 240 -14.64 9.85 9.43
N HIS A 241 -14.89 9.21 8.29
CA HIS A 241 -15.66 7.97 8.23
C HIS A 241 -15.07 6.87 9.10
N PHE A 242 -13.76 6.60 8.98
CA PHE A 242 -13.12 5.54 9.76
C PHE A 242 -13.06 5.87 11.26
N SER A 243 -12.89 7.16 11.60
CA SER A 243 -12.90 7.60 13.01
C SER A 243 -14.29 7.47 13.64
N GLU A 244 -15.36 7.71 12.89
CA GLU A 244 -16.73 7.58 13.37
C GLU A 244 -17.16 6.11 13.45
N THR A 245 -16.69 5.25 12.54
CA THR A 245 -17.15 3.88 12.39
C THR A 245 -16.34 2.89 13.23
N TYR A 246 -15.02 3.05 13.32
CA TYR A 246 -14.12 2.04 13.88
C TYR A 246 -13.35 2.57 15.10
N SER A 247 -13.63 2.03 16.30
CA SER A 247 -12.92 2.39 17.54
C SER A 247 -11.43 2.03 17.47
N TRP A 248 -11.13 0.85 16.95
CA TRP A 248 -9.76 0.38 16.76
C TRP A 248 -8.94 1.26 15.81
N TYR A 249 -9.58 1.90 14.82
CA TYR A 249 -8.89 2.85 13.95
C TYR A 249 -8.42 4.09 14.74
N ARG A 250 -9.27 4.66 15.59
CA ARG A 250 -8.90 5.82 16.43
C ARG A 250 -7.74 5.50 17.36
N GLU A 251 -7.70 4.27 17.88
CA GLU A 251 -6.72 3.85 18.88
C GLU A 251 -5.37 3.50 18.25
N TYR A 252 -5.37 2.79 17.10
CA TYR A 252 -4.14 2.20 16.59
C TYR A 252 -3.61 2.81 15.28
N TYR A 253 -4.36 3.68 14.61
CA TYR A 253 -3.92 4.25 13.33
C TYR A 253 -2.55 4.94 13.42
N HIS A 254 -2.34 5.83 14.38
CA HIS A 254 -1.11 6.61 14.46
C HIS A 254 0.15 5.76 14.70
N PRO A 255 0.20 4.82 15.66
CA PRO A 255 1.33 3.92 15.81
C PRO A 255 1.61 3.07 14.56
N PHE A 256 0.56 2.59 13.89
CA PHE A 256 0.72 1.79 12.67
C PHE A 256 1.17 2.62 11.47
N GLN A 257 0.72 3.87 11.37
CA GLN A 257 1.21 4.81 10.36
C GLN A 257 2.70 5.13 10.59
N LEU A 258 3.10 5.36 11.83
CA LEU A 258 4.49 5.55 12.23
C LEU A 258 5.36 4.34 11.81
N MET A 259 4.93 3.12 12.17
CA MET A 259 5.61 1.88 11.77
C MET A 259 5.74 1.78 10.25
N ASN A 260 4.69 2.12 9.50
CA ASN A 260 4.72 2.08 8.05
C ASN A 260 5.79 3.00 7.45
N PHE A 261 5.93 4.23 7.94
CA PHE A 261 6.95 5.17 7.46
C PHE A 261 8.37 4.77 7.89
N LEU A 262 8.54 4.22 9.07
CA LEU A 262 9.82 3.64 9.50
C LEU A 262 10.25 2.48 8.59
N ARG A 263 9.30 1.64 8.17
CA ARG A 263 9.54 0.55 7.20
C ARG A 263 9.98 1.07 5.82
N ILE A 264 9.56 2.25 5.42
CA ILE A 264 10.00 2.89 4.17
C ILE A 264 11.40 3.46 4.36
N LEU A 265 11.66 4.10 5.49
CA LEU A 265 12.92 4.76 5.79
C LEU A 265 14.13 3.82 5.64
N GLN A 266 14.02 2.54 6.02
CA GLN A 266 15.10 1.57 5.90
C GLN A 266 15.65 1.41 4.47
N TYR A 267 14.87 1.74 3.44
CA TYR A 267 15.25 1.64 2.01
C TYR A 267 15.60 2.99 1.38
N ALA A 268 15.46 4.09 2.12
CA ALA A 268 15.68 5.43 1.58
C ALA A 268 17.15 5.65 1.23
N HIS A 269 17.41 6.18 0.03
CA HIS A 269 18.75 6.47 -0.45
C HIS A 269 18.87 7.86 -1.10
N GLU A 270 17.74 8.44 -1.54
CA GLU A 270 17.71 9.77 -2.14
C GLU A 270 17.55 10.85 -1.06
N PRO A 271 18.38 11.91 -1.04
CA PRO A 271 18.29 12.97 -0.04
C PRO A 271 16.89 13.57 0.12
N LYS A 272 16.20 13.87 -1.00
CA LYS A 272 14.84 14.41 -1.00
C LYS A 272 13.84 13.48 -0.29
N VAL A 273 13.97 12.18 -0.50
CA VAL A 273 13.11 11.16 0.14
C VAL A 273 13.43 11.05 1.62
N ILE A 274 14.72 11.07 1.98
CA ILE A 274 15.17 11.03 3.38
C ILE A 274 14.64 12.24 4.15
N ASP A 275 14.79 13.45 3.62
CA ASP A 275 14.30 14.68 4.25
C ASP A 275 12.78 14.67 4.43
N TYR A 276 12.06 14.22 3.40
CA TYR A 276 10.61 14.06 3.47
C TYR A 276 10.20 13.06 4.57
N LEU A 277 10.85 11.90 4.65
CA LEU A 277 10.55 10.88 5.66
C LEU A 277 10.85 11.37 7.07
N LYS A 278 11.98 12.07 7.29
CA LYS A 278 12.30 12.69 8.56
C LYS A 278 11.22 13.67 9.00
N GLN A 279 10.79 14.57 8.10
CA GLN A 279 9.75 15.54 8.40
C GLN A 279 8.42 14.85 8.73
N SER A 280 8.01 13.88 7.93
CA SER A 280 6.77 13.12 8.12
C SER A 280 6.76 12.33 9.43
N LEU A 281 7.86 11.66 9.77
CA LEU A 281 8.01 10.89 11.01
C LEU A 281 7.96 11.81 12.25
N LYS A 282 8.64 12.95 12.21
CA LYS A 282 8.55 13.94 13.30
C LYS A 282 7.15 14.50 13.50
N GLU A 283 6.42 14.73 12.41
CA GLU A 283 5.04 15.21 12.49
C GLU A 283 4.13 14.12 13.06
N GLN A 284 4.32 12.86 12.67
CA GLN A 284 3.57 11.74 13.22
C GLN A 284 3.82 11.54 14.72
N LEU A 285 5.07 11.64 15.17
CA LEU A 285 5.42 11.54 16.59
C LEU A 285 4.78 12.62 17.47
N LYS A 286 4.42 13.80 16.92
CA LYS A 286 3.69 14.85 17.64
C LYS A 286 2.20 14.53 17.82
N ASN A 287 1.67 13.61 17.02
CA ASN A 287 0.23 13.26 17.01
C ASN A 287 -0.06 12.00 17.85
N ILE A 288 0.96 11.38 18.46
CA ILE A 288 0.89 10.23 19.36
C ILE A 288 1.12 10.69 20.78
#